data_c12045bbac6df4311c4dbef6da4b2c53
#
_entry.id   c12045bbac6df4311c4dbef6da4b2c53
#
_cell.length_a   1.000
_cell.length_b   1.000
_cell.length_c   1.000
_cell.angle_alpha   90.00
_cell.angle_beta   90.00
_cell.angle_gamma   90.00
#
_symmetry.space_group_name_H-M   'P 1'
#
loop_
_entity.id
_entity.type
_entity.pdbx_description
1 polymer ?
#
loop_
_entity_poly.entity_id
_entity_poly.type
_entity_poly.pdbx_seq_one_letter_code
_entity_poly.pdbx_strand_id
1 'polypeptide(L)'
;ATFLQDEYLPKARTSTGISALKNGAAYYQYLIRVLTTTDKPADEIYQTGLSEVKRIRTEMEKTKNAVGFKGTLAEFFTHMKTDPKFYPYKTPAEVLAAFHAIHKKMEPSLKTMFGRVPKTPFEIRQTEAFRAASASAEYFQGSEDGTRPGIFYVPILDAKKFNFTSGMESLYLHEAIPGHHYQISLQQENADLPKFRR
;
A
#
# COMPACT_ATOMS: atom_id res chain seq x y z
N ALA A 1 16.51 28.14 3.61
CA ALA A 1 16.95 27.50 4.87
C ALA A 1 17.01 28.53 5.99
N THR A 2 17.69 29.66 5.83
CA THR A 2 17.92 30.72 6.85
C THR A 2 16.62 31.26 7.47
N PHE A 3 15.63 31.63 6.65
CA PHE A 3 14.32 32.07 7.16
C PHE A 3 13.65 31.05 8.09
N LEU A 4 13.67 29.75 7.72
CA LEU A 4 13.07 28.72 8.56
C LEU A 4 13.81 28.56 9.89
N GLN A 5 15.11 28.69 9.87
CA GLN A 5 15.98 28.47 11.04
C GLN A 5 15.98 29.67 11.98
N ASP A 6 16.08 30.90 11.43
CA ASP A 6 16.37 32.10 12.22
C ASP A 6 15.11 32.89 12.56
N GLU A 7 14.04 32.77 11.77
CA GLU A 7 12.83 33.53 11.95
C GLU A 7 11.60 32.68 12.29
N TYR A 8 11.38 31.56 11.59
CA TYR A 8 10.18 30.74 11.79
C TYR A 8 10.26 29.85 13.02
N LEU A 9 11.34 29.05 13.15
CA LEU A 9 11.46 28.10 14.26
C LEU A 9 11.43 28.76 15.64
N PRO A 10 12.11 29.91 15.88
CA PRO A 10 12.03 30.57 17.19
C PRO A 10 10.63 31.08 17.57
N LYS A 11 9.77 31.32 16.57
CA LYS A 11 8.39 31.79 16.75
C LYS A 11 7.35 30.67 16.61
N ALA A 12 7.77 29.48 16.26
CA ALA A 12 6.87 28.36 16.12
C ALA A 12 6.28 27.96 17.48
N ARG A 13 5.03 27.51 17.46
CA ARG A 13 4.39 27.00 18.69
C ARG A 13 5.15 25.78 19.22
N THR A 14 5.23 25.64 20.52
CA THR A 14 5.86 24.50 21.21
C THR A 14 4.87 23.34 21.43
N SER A 15 3.57 23.61 21.34
CA SER A 15 2.52 22.58 21.45
C SER A 15 2.45 21.73 20.18
N THR A 16 2.18 20.43 20.36
CA THR A 16 1.98 19.46 19.26
C THR A 16 0.50 19.16 19.02
N GLY A 17 0.19 18.65 17.85
CA GLY A 17 -1.16 18.22 17.50
C GLY A 17 -2.12 19.36 17.13
N ILE A 18 -3.18 19.02 16.43
CA ILE A 18 -4.20 19.95 15.94
C ILE A 18 -5.10 20.46 17.10
N SER A 19 -5.27 19.64 18.14
CA SER A 19 -6.07 19.98 19.32
C SER A 19 -5.55 21.20 20.10
N ALA A 20 -4.27 21.54 19.93
CA ALA A 20 -3.67 22.73 20.53
C ALA A 20 -4.03 24.05 19.82
N LEU A 21 -4.64 23.99 18.66
CA LEU A 21 -5.10 25.16 17.92
C LEU A 21 -6.48 25.64 18.46
N LYS A 22 -6.82 26.90 18.21
CA LYS A 22 -8.17 27.43 18.51
C LYS A 22 -9.20 26.53 17.80
N ASN A 23 -10.18 26.05 18.55
CA ASN A 23 -11.21 25.09 18.10
C ASN A 23 -10.65 23.74 17.60
N GLY A 24 -9.36 23.46 17.82
CA GLY A 24 -8.68 22.29 17.28
C GLY A 24 -9.27 20.95 17.74
N ALA A 25 -9.73 20.86 18.99
CA ALA A 25 -10.38 19.65 19.50
C ALA A 25 -11.71 19.36 18.76
N ALA A 26 -12.53 20.38 18.53
CA ALA A 26 -13.79 20.24 17.78
C ALA A 26 -13.51 19.90 16.31
N TYR A 27 -12.49 20.51 15.72
CA TYR A 27 -12.07 20.21 14.35
C TYR A 27 -11.51 18.78 14.23
N TYR A 28 -10.76 18.31 15.23
CA TYR A 28 -10.27 16.93 15.24
C TYR A 28 -11.43 15.92 15.29
N GLN A 29 -12.42 16.16 16.13
CA GLN A 29 -13.63 15.32 16.19
C GLN A 29 -14.43 15.35 14.87
N TYR A 30 -14.50 16.51 14.22
CA TYR A 30 -15.07 16.60 12.86
C TYR A 30 -14.30 15.77 11.85
N LEU A 31 -12.96 15.82 11.84
CA LEU A 31 -12.12 15.01 10.96
C LEU A 31 -12.29 13.50 11.22
N ILE A 32 -12.40 13.08 12.49
CA ILE A 32 -12.71 11.69 12.83
C ILE A 32 -14.00 11.26 12.12
N ARG A 33 -15.06 12.05 12.24
CA ARG A 33 -16.35 11.77 11.61
C ARG A 33 -16.26 11.65 10.09
N VAL A 34 -15.56 12.59 9.47
CA VAL A 34 -15.37 12.61 8.01
C VAL A 34 -14.58 11.40 7.53
N LEU A 35 -13.48 11.05 8.22
CA LEU A 35 -12.57 9.98 7.78
C LEU A 35 -13.06 8.58 8.14
N THR A 36 -13.72 8.44 9.30
CA THR A 36 -14.20 7.14 9.78
C THR A 36 -15.66 6.86 9.43
N THR A 37 -16.41 7.90 9.03
CA THR A 37 -17.87 7.86 8.85
C THR A 37 -18.64 7.40 10.09
N THR A 38 -18.04 7.57 11.28
CA THR A 38 -18.64 7.21 12.58
C THR A 38 -18.58 8.38 13.55
N ASP A 39 -19.42 8.33 14.62
CA ASP A 39 -19.42 9.31 15.70
C ASP A 39 -18.54 8.90 16.91
N LYS A 40 -17.63 7.94 16.71
CA LYS A 40 -16.74 7.48 17.77
C LYS A 40 -15.86 8.60 18.31
N PRO A 41 -15.70 8.71 19.63
CA PRO A 41 -14.76 9.65 20.22
C PRO A 41 -13.31 9.21 19.97
N ALA A 42 -12.40 10.20 19.96
CA ALA A 42 -10.97 9.95 19.70
C ALA A 42 -10.37 8.90 20.65
N ASP A 43 -10.75 8.89 21.92
CA ASP A 43 -10.24 7.93 22.91
C ASP A 43 -10.69 6.50 22.61
N GLU A 44 -11.92 6.27 22.18
CA GLU A 44 -12.39 4.93 21.76
C GLU A 44 -11.57 4.41 20.59
N ILE A 45 -11.28 5.25 19.60
CA ILE A 45 -10.45 4.88 18.44
C ILE A 45 -9.03 4.56 18.89
N TYR A 46 -8.47 5.35 19.80
CA TYR A 46 -7.14 5.10 20.37
C TYR A 46 -7.07 3.78 21.12
N GLN A 47 -8.06 3.48 21.99
CA GLN A 47 -8.13 2.21 22.73
C GLN A 47 -8.32 1.02 21.77
N THR A 48 -9.11 1.18 20.71
CA THR A 48 -9.23 0.20 19.64
C THR A 48 -7.86 -0.07 18.99
N GLY A 49 -7.11 0.99 18.68
CA GLY A 49 -5.76 0.89 18.14
C GLY A 49 -4.81 0.10 19.04
N LEU A 50 -4.81 0.38 20.35
CA LEU A 50 -3.99 -0.35 21.32
C LEU A 50 -4.36 -1.85 21.38
N SER A 51 -5.64 -2.16 21.40
CA SER A 51 -6.13 -3.55 21.42
C SER A 51 -5.75 -4.31 20.15
N GLU A 52 -5.85 -3.66 18.98
CA GLU A 52 -5.45 -4.25 17.70
C GLU A 52 -3.93 -4.48 17.61
N VAL A 53 -3.12 -3.55 18.07
CA VAL A 53 -1.66 -3.74 18.14
C VAL A 53 -1.32 -4.98 18.99
N LYS A 54 -1.98 -5.14 20.14
CA LYS A 54 -1.80 -6.33 21.00
C LYS A 54 -2.25 -7.60 20.28
N ARG A 55 -3.41 -7.59 19.61
CA ARG A 55 -3.94 -8.73 18.86
C ARG A 55 -2.98 -9.12 17.73
N ILE A 56 -2.56 -8.15 16.92
CA ILE A 56 -1.65 -8.37 15.79
C ILE A 56 -0.32 -8.96 16.28
N ARG A 57 0.26 -8.41 17.34
CA ARG A 57 1.49 -8.95 17.92
C ARG A 57 1.35 -10.40 18.33
N THR A 58 0.21 -10.76 18.94
CA THR A 58 -0.09 -12.15 19.29
C THR A 58 -0.15 -13.06 18.06
N GLU A 59 -0.78 -12.61 16.97
CA GLU A 59 -0.82 -13.39 15.72
C GLU A 59 0.57 -13.52 15.07
N MET A 60 1.40 -12.48 15.14
CA MET A 60 2.80 -12.55 14.68
C MET A 60 3.60 -13.61 15.46
N GLU A 61 3.44 -13.68 16.79
CA GLU A 61 4.09 -14.71 17.62
C GLU A 61 3.59 -16.12 17.25
N LYS A 62 2.29 -16.29 17.02
CA LYS A 62 1.72 -17.55 16.55
C LYS A 62 2.32 -17.98 15.22
N THR A 63 2.38 -17.06 14.26
CA THR A 63 2.96 -17.32 12.93
C THR A 63 4.43 -17.68 13.03
N LYS A 64 5.22 -16.93 13.81
CA LYS A 64 6.64 -17.25 14.10
C LYS A 64 6.80 -18.66 14.64
N ASN A 65 5.96 -19.05 15.61
CA ASN A 65 6.01 -20.39 16.22
C ASN A 65 5.58 -21.48 15.22
N ALA A 66 4.56 -21.20 14.39
CA ALA A 66 4.07 -22.14 13.39
C ALA A 66 5.12 -22.48 12.32
N VAL A 67 5.98 -21.52 11.95
CA VAL A 67 7.11 -21.76 11.04
C VAL A 67 8.34 -22.36 11.75
N GLY A 68 8.25 -22.66 13.06
CA GLY A 68 9.29 -23.32 13.84
C GLY A 68 10.45 -22.42 14.29
N PHE A 69 10.35 -21.10 14.17
CA PHE A 69 11.41 -20.20 14.61
C PHE A 69 11.45 -20.10 16.15
N LYS A 70 12.64 -20.31 16.75
CA LYS A 70 12.81 -20.44 18.22
C LYS A 70 13.22 -19.15 18.92
N GLY A 71 13.52 -18.09 18.19
CA GLY A 71 13.93 -16.81 18.77
C GLY A 71 12.75 -15.89 19.12
N THR A 72 13.07 -14.69 19.56
CA THR A 72 12.12 -13.60 19.78
C THR A 72 11.52 -13.11 18.45
N LEU A 73 10.44 -12.34 18.51
CA LEU A 73 9.84 -11.75 17.30
C LEU A 73 10.81 -10.79 16.61
N ALA A 74 11.64 -10.05 17.36
CA ALA A 74 12.64 -9.15 16.79
C ALA A 74 13.73 -9.92 16.02
N GLU A 75 14.19 -11.04 16.57
CA GLU A 75 15.13 -11.94 15.89
C GLU A 75 14.51 -12.59 14.66
N PHE A 76 13.22 -12.92 14.71
CA PHE A 76 12.49 -13.44 13.56
C PHE A 76 12.42 -12.40 12.43
N PHE A 77 12.13 -11.14 12.73
CA PHE A 77 12.16 -10.07 11.74
C PHE A 77 13.56 -9.85 11.16
N THR A 78 14.60 -9.93 12.00
CA THR A 78 15.98 -9.86 11.53
C THR A 78 16.31 -11.02 10.59
N HIS A 79 15.93 -12.24 10.97
CA HIS A 79 16.08 -13.44 10.13
C HIS A 79 15.39 -13.24 8.77
N MET A 80 14.13 -12.80 8.74
CA MET A 80 13.41 -12.54 7.49
C MET A 80 14.08 -11.47 6.61
N LYS A 81 14.79 -10.51 7.22
CA LYS A 81 15.51 -9.45 6.50
C LYS A 81 16.90 -9.84 6.02
N THR A 82 17.51 -10.86 6.58
CA THR A 82 18.94 -11.17 6.34
C THR A 82 19.21 -12.55 5.75
N ASP A 83 18.30 -13.50 5.92
CA ASP A 83 18.51 -14.84 5.38
C ASP A 83 18.39 -14.83 3.84
N PRO A 84 19.44 -15.25 3.10
CA PRO A 84 19.46 -15.26 1.64
C PRO A 84 18.31 -16.03 0.98
N LYS A 85 17.71 -16.99 1.68
CA LYS A 85 16.56 -17.75 1.13
C LYS A 85 15.35 -16.87 0.80
N PHE A 86 15.22 -15.69 1.44
CA PHE A 86 14.14 -14.76 1.19
C PHE A 86 14.41 -13.80 0.01
N TYR A 87 15.57 -13.94 -0.64
CA TYR A 87 16.03 -13.09 -1.74
C TYR A 87 16.38 -13.94 -2.98
N PRO A 88 15.41 -14.66 -3.56
CA PRO A 88 15.69 -15.65 -4.62
C PRO A 88 16.03 -15.02 -5.96
N TYR A 89 15.70 -13.75 -6.19
CA TYR A 89 15.80 -13.11 -7.49
C TYR A 89 17.22 -12.62 -7.79
N LYS A 90 17.63 -12.75 -9.04
CA LYS A 90 18.95 -12.30 -9.53
C LYS A 90 18.83 -11.10 -10.47
N THR A 91 17.70 -11.00 -11.17
CA THR A 91 17.45 -9.99 -12.20
C THR A 91 16.08 -9.33 -12.01
N PRO A 92 15.90 -8.07 -12.46
CA PRO A 92 14.58 -7.44 -12.47
C PRO A 92 13.52 -8.25 -13.22
N ALA A 93 13.90 -8.92 -14.30
CA ALA A 93 12.98 -9.76 -15.06
C ALA A 93 12.40 -10.92 -14.23
N GLU A 94 13.18 -11.51 -13.33
CA GLU A 94 12.70 -12.56 -12.42
C GLU A 94 11.68 -12.01 -11.40
N VAL A 95 11.88 -10.80 -10.89
CA VAL A 95 10.90 -10.14 -10.00
C VAL A 95 9.59 -9.88 -10.74
N LEU A 96 9.66 -9.33 -11.96
CA LEU A 96 8.46 -9.09 -12.78
C LEU A 96 7.75 -10.40 -13.13
N ALA A 97 8.51 -11.46 -13.46
CA ALA A 97 7.96 -12.79 -13.73
C ALA A 97 7.21 -13.36 -12.51
N ALA A 98 7.69 -13.10 -11.28
CA ALA A 98 7.00 -13.49 -10.07
C ALA A 98 5.65 -12.78 -9.92
N PHE A 99 5.54 -11.49 -10.23
CA PHE A 99 4.25 -10.77 -10.25
C PHE A 99 3.32 -11.30 -11.35
N HIS A 100 3.83 -11.64 -12.54
CA HIS A 100 3.04 -12.30 -13.58
C HIS A 100 2.54 -13.69 -13.14
N ALA A 101 3.34 -14.43 -12.37
CA ALA A 101 2.90 -15.71 -11.80
C ALA A 101 1.76 -15.54 -10.78
N ILE A 102 1.81 -14.48 -9.95
CA ILE A 102 0.71 -14.10 -9.05
C ILE A 102 -0.56 -13.80 -9.86
N HIS A 103 -0.45 -13.00 -10.92
CA HIS A 103 -1.58 -12.72 -11.82
C HIS A 103 -2.23 -14.01 -12.34
N LYS A 104 -1.43 -14.88 -12.93
CA LYS A 104 -1.89 -16.16 -13.49
C LYS A 104 -2.57 -17.05 -12.43
N LYS A 105 -2.06 -17.06 -11.20
CA LYS A 105 -2.65 -17.80 -10.08
C LYS A 105 -4.03 -17.26 -9.70
N MET A 106 -4.22 -15.94 -9.77
CA MET A 106 -5.46 -15.27 -9.36
C MET A 106 -6.54 -15.26 -10.46
N GLU A 107 -6.15 -15.29 -11.72
CA GLU A 107 -7.06 -15.13 -12.87
C GLU A 107 -8.30 -16.04 -12.83
N PRO A 108 -8.23 -17.34 -12.48
CA PRO A 108 -9.42 -18.19 -12.39
C PRO A 108 -10.43 -17.71 -11.35
N SER A 109 -9.95 -17.17 -10.21
CA SER A 109 -10.80 -16.68 -9.13
C SER A 109 -11.51 -15.38 -9.50
N LEU A 110 -10.90 -14.53 -10.34
CA LEU A 110 -11.50 -13.25 -10.74
C LEU A 110 -12.81 -13.45 -11.48
N LYS A 111 -12.91 -14.47 -12.32
CA LYS A 111 -14.13 -14.79 -13.08
C LYS A 111 -15.30 -15.21 -12.20
N THR A 112 -15.03 -15.75 -11.02
CA THR A 112 -16.06 -16.14 -10.06
C THR A 112 -16.43 -15.02 -9.08
N MET A 113 -15.50 -14.08 -8.85
CA MET A 113 -15.68 -12.98 -7.90
C MET A 113 -16.31 -11.74 -8.52
N PHE A 114 -16.07 -11.48 -9.80
CA PHE A 114 -16.47 -10.25 -10.47
C PHE A 114 -17.36 -10.52 -11.67
N GLY A 115 -18.57 -9.93 -11.68
CA GLY A 115 -19.50 -10.00 -12.80
C GLY A 115 -19.12 -9.14 -14.01
N ARG A 116 -18.14 -8.22 -13.82
CA ARG A 116 -17.60 -7.37 -14.87
C ARG A 116 -16.08 -7.38 -14.82
N VAL A 117 -15.43 -7.34 -15.98
CA VAL A 117 -13.98 -7.26 -16.14
C VAL A 117 -13.66 -6.00 -16.94
N PRO A 118 -12.65 -5.22 -16.57
CA PRO A 118 -12.22 -4.07 -17.35
C PRO A 118 -11.83 -4.45 -18.78
N LYS A 119 -12.15 -3.57 -19.73
CA LYS A 119 -11.69 -3.65 -21.12
C LYS A 119 -10.30 -3.02 -21.29
N THR A 120 -9.97 -2.06 -20.44
CA THR A 120 -8.68 -1.37 -20.41
C THR A 120 -7.55 -2.38 -20.27
N PRO A 121 -6.55 -2.37 -21.16
CA PRO A 121 -5.38 -3.25 -21.05
C PRO A 121 -4.58 -3.00 -19.76
N PHE A 122 -3.86 -4.02 -19.31
CA PHE A 122 -3.07 -3.95 -18.08
C PHE A 122 -1.64 -4.45 -18.32
N GLU A 123 -0.67 -3.78 -17.72
CA GLU A 123 0.74 -4.16 -17.78
C GLU A 123 1.41 -4.07 -16.41
N ILE A 124 2.48 -4.87 -16.23
CA ILE A 124 3.41 -4.78 -15.11
C ILE A 124 4.74 -4.28 -15.66
N ARG A 125 5.27 -3.19 -15.09
CA ARG A 125 6.53 -2.59 -15.54
C ARG A 125 7.46 -2.33 -14.37
N GLN A 126 8.77 -2.40 -14.63
CA GLN A 126 9.76 -1.86 -13.72
C GLN A 126 9.66 -0.32 -13.72
N THR A 127 9.73 0.29 -12.53
CA THR A 127 9.85 1.75 -12.41
C THR A 127 11.14 2.23 -13.05
N GLU A 128 11.08 3.34 -13.78
CA GLU A 128 12.23 3.91 -14.48
C GLU A 128 13.36 4.27 -13.50
N ALA A 129 14.60 4.01 -13.91
CA ALA A 129 15.79 4.13 -13.06
C ALA A 129 15.93 5.50 -12.39
N PHE A 130 15.55 6.59 -13.10
CA PHE A 130 15.70 7.95 -12.59
C PHE A 130 14.80 8.29 -11.39
N ARG A 131 13.68 7.58 -11.22
CA ARG A 131 12.73 7.79 -10.11
C ARG A 131 12.61 6.62 -9.15
N ALA A 132 13.15 5.46 -9.49
CA ALA A 132 12.99 4.22 -8.73
C ALA A 132 13.43 4.33 -7.26
N ALA A 133 14.46 5.15 -6.97
CA ALA A 133 14.99 5.32 -5.61
C ALA A 133 14.02 6.04 -4.66
N SER A 134 13.10 6.85 -5.19
CA SER A 134 12.11 7.61 -4.40
C SER A 134 10.66 7.12 -4.62
N ALA A 135 10.46 6.19 -5.56
CA ALA A 135 9.14 5.64 -5.86
C ALA A 135 8.76 4.50 -4.91
N SER A 136 7.49 4.38 -4.61
CA SER A 136 6.85 3.16 -4.13
C SER A 136 6.35 2.32 -5.30
N ALA A 137 5.94 1.08 -5.04
CA ALA A 137 5.10 0.36 -5.98
C ALA A 137 3.77 1.11 -6.12
N GLU A 138 3.27 1.27 -7.34
CA GLU A 138 2.14 2.15 -7.62
C GLU A 138 1.40 1.74 -8.90
N TYR A 139 0.11 2.05 -8.95
CA TYR A 139 -0.70 1.87 -10.14
C TYR A 139 -0.93 3.20 -10.85
N PHE A 140 -0.67 3.20 -12.16
CA PHE A 140 -1.04 4.30 -13.06
C PHE A 140 -2.22 3.88 -13.93
N GLN A 141 -3.29 4.67 -13.86
CA GLN A 141 -4.50 4.40 -14.62
C GLN A 141 -4.29 4.47 -16.14
N GLY A 142 -5.02 3.65 -16.86
CA GLY A 142 -5.11 3.72 -18.31
C GLY A 142 -5.82 5.00 -18.79
N SER A 143 -5.80 5.22 -20.10
CA SER A 143 -6.61 6.29 -20.72
C SER A 143 -8.08 5.84 -20.85
N GLU A 144 -9.00 6.81 -20.78
CA GLU A 144 -10.46 6.54 -20.91
C GLU A 144 -10.82 5.93 -22.29
N ASP A 145 -10.04 6.24 -23.32
CA ASP A 145 -10.20 5.71 -24.68
C ASP A 145 -9.57 4.31 -24.88
N GLY A 146 -8.93 3.76 -23.84
CA GLY A 146 -8.28 2.45 -23.88
C GLY A 146 -6.98 2.37 -24.71
N THR A 147 -6.46 3.49 -25.21
CA THR A 147 -5.22 3.51 -26.03
C THR A 147 -3.97 3.33 -25.18
N ARG A 148 -4.01 3.71 -23.90
CA ARG A 148 -2.94 3.53 -22.93
C ARG A 148 -3.36 2.54 -21.86
N PRO A 149 -2.57 1.50 -21.56
CA PRO A 149 -2.89 0.52 -20.53
C PRO A 149 -2.83 1.13 -19.13
N GLY A 150 -3.53 0.51 -18.18
CA GLY A 150 -3.23 0.65 -16.77
C GLY A 150 -1.90 -0.06 -16.46
N ILE A 151 -1.05 0.57 -15.66
CA ILE A 151 0.31 0.05 -15.42
C ILE A 151 0.57 -0.06 -13.92
N PHE A 152 0.95 -1.26 -13.49
CA PHE A 152 1.53 -1.47 -12.18
C PHE A 152 3.05 -1.31 -12.26
N TYR A 153 3.58 -0.25 -11.66
CA TYR A 153 5.01 0.01 -11.58
C TYR A 153 5.62 -0.60 -10.32
N VAL A 154 6.73 -1.31 -10.51
CA VAL A 154 7.48 -1.95 -9.42
C VAL A 154 8.89 -1.36 -9.37
N PRO A 155 9.28 -0.65 -8.29
CA PRO A 155 10.63 -0.14 -8.13
C PRO A 155 11.56 -1.30 -7.76
N ILE A 156 12.48 -1.63 -8.66
CA ILE A 156 13.48 -2.70 -8.48
C ILE A 156 14.86 -2.06 -8.58
N LEU A 157 15.39 -1.59 -7.46
CA LEU A 157 16.73 -0.98 -7.40
C LEU A 157 17.84 -2.04 -7.53
N ASP A 158 17.66 -3.16 -6.86
CA ASP A 158 18.55 -4.31 -6.88
C ASP A 158 17.69 -5.57 -6.67
N ALA A 159 17.56 -6.39 -7.70
CA ALA A 159 16.76 -7.60 -7.63
C ALA A 159 17.24 -8.58 -6.55
N LYS A 160 18.56 -8.61 -6.28
CA LYS A 160 19.16 -9.46 -5.24
C LYS A 160 18.78 -9.03 -3.82
N LYS A 161 18.24 -7.82 -3.66
CA LYS A 161 17.71 -7.29 -2.39
C LYS A 161 16.18 -7.26 -2.35
N PHE A 162 15.53 -7.80 -3.35
CA PHE A 162 14.08 -7.88 -3.40
C PHE A 162 13.59 -9.09 -2.59
N ASN A 163 13.02 -8.81 -1.42
CA ASN A 163 12.53 -9.86 -0.51
C ASN A 163 11.13 -10.32 -0.92
N PHE A 164 10.96 -11.61 -1.25
CA PHE A 164 9.67 -12.15 -1.66
C PHE A 164 8.63 -12.22 -0.53
N THR A 165 9.07 -12.15 0.74
CA THR A 165 8.15 -12.12 1.90
C THR A 165 7.57 -10.73 2.18
N SER A 166 7.91 -9.72 1.38
CA SER A 166 7.44 -8.34 1.55
C SER A 166 5.97 -8.11 1.18
N GLY A 167 5.18 -9.19 1.09
CA GLY A 167 3.75 -9.08 0.81
C GLY A 167 3.43 -8.92 -0.67
N MET A 168 4.22 -9.50 -1.58
CA MET A 168 4.05 -9.40 -3.03
C MET A 168 2.63 -9.71 -3.50
N GLU A 169 1.99 -10.78 -2.97
CA GLU A 169 0.62 -11.13 -3.34
C GLU A 169 -0.38 -10.05 -2.93
N SER A 170 -0.33 -9.57 -1.68
CA SER A 170 -1.24 -8.52 -1.20
C SER A 170 -0.99 -7.18 -1.90
N LEU A 171 0.27 -6.83 -2.17
CA LEU A 171 0.64 -5.66 -2.95
C LEU A 171 0.07 -5.74 -4.37
N TYR A 172 0.25 -6.88 -5.04
CA TYR A 172 -0.29 -7.09 -6.38
C TYR A 172 -1.81 -6.98 -6.41
N LEU A 173 -2.50 -7.59 -5.43
CA LEU A 173 -3.95 -7.53 -5.33
C LEU A 173 -4.47 -6.12 -5.05
N HIS A 174 -3.70 -5.28 -4.38
CA HIS A 174 -4.04 -3.89 -4.08
C HIS A 174 -3.77 -2.95 -5.26
N GLU A 175 -2.53 -2.95 -5.75
CA GLU A 175 -2.10 -2.01 -6.80
C GLU A 175 -2.54 -2.41 -8.20
N ALA A 176 -2.65 -3.72 -8.46
CA ALA A 176 -2.91 -4.25 -9.78
C ALA A 176 -4.34 -4.81 -9.92
N ILE A 177 -4.45 -6.14 -9.97
CA ILE A 177 -5.70 -6.86 -10.24
C ILE A 177 -6.05 -7.76 -9.05
N PRO A 178 -7.30 -7.63 -8.51
CA PRO A 178 -8.40 -6.77 -8.96
C PRO A 178 -8.31 -5.31 -8.50
N GLY A 179 -7.42 -4.95 -7.60
CA GLY A 179 -7.28 -3.67 -6.92
C GLY A 179 -7.58 -2.42 -7.76
N HIS A 180 -6.62 -1.50 -7.81
CA HIS A 180 -6.80 -0.21 -8.48
C HIS A 180 -7.14 -0.34 -9.96
N HIS A 181 -6.61 -1.36 -10.66
CA HIS A 181 -6.94 -1.54 -12.07
C HIS A 181 -8.45 -1.77 -12.30
N TYR A 182 -9.07 -2.70 -11.55
CA TYR A 182 -10.52 -2.95 -11.70
C TYR A 182 -11.33 -1.77 -11.22
N GLN A 183 -11.01 -1.21 -10.06
CA GLN A 183 -11.73 -0.07 -9.50
C GLN A 183 -11.78 1.11 -10.46
N ILE A 184 -10.62 1.54 -10.96
CA ILE A 184 -10.52 2.76 -11.78
C ILE A 184 -11.01 2.50 -13.19
N SER A 185 -10.60 1.40 -13.82
CA SER A 185 -11.01 1.11 -15.19
C SER A 185 -12.51 0.88 -15.32
N LEU A 186 -13.13 0.11 -14.41
CA LEU A 186 -14.58 -0.08 -14.43
C LEU A 186 -15.35 1.21 -14.18
N GLN A 187 -14.81 2.13 -13.37
CA GLN A 187 -15.40 3.44 -13.16
C GLN A 187 -15.29 4.31 -14.42
N GLN A 188 -14.13 4.34 -15.08
CA GLN A 188 -13.92 5.07 -16.34
C GLN A 188 -14.80 4.52 -17.48
N GLU A 189 -14.98 3.22 -17.55
CA GLU A 189 -15.80 2.54 -18.56
C GLU A 189 -17.30 2.66 -18.32
N ASN A 190 -17.74 3.18 -17.18
CA ASN A 190 -19.15 3.31 -16.85
C ASN A 190 -19.75 4.58 -17.47
N ALA A 191 -20.37 4.44 -18.65
CA ALA A 191 -20.99 5.52 -19.38
C ALA A 191 -22.20 6.19 -18.64
N ASP A 192 -22.79 5.51 -17.66
CA ASP A 192 -23.90 6.05 -16.87
C ASP A 192 -23.43 7.08 -15.82
N LEU A 193 -22.13 7.12 -15.54
CA LEU A 193 -21.58 8.14 -14.67
C LEU A 193 -21.32 9.46 -15.39
N PRO A 194 -21.58 10.62 -14.74
CA PRO A 194 -21.17 11.91 -15.26
C PRO A 194 -19.64 11.96 -15.47
N LYS A 195 -19.17 12.71 -16.48
CA LYS A 195 -17.74 12.79 -16.83
C LYS A 195 -16.82 13.14 -15.66
N PHE A 196 -17.27 14.00 -14.74
CA PHE A 196 -16.46 14.38 -13.56
C PHE A 196 -16.29 13.27 -12.53
N ARG A 197 -16.98 12.14 -12.68
CA ARG A 197 -16.90 10.95 -11.81
C ARG A 197 -16.21 9.76 -12.47
N ARG A 198 -15.79 9.92 -13.71
CA ARG A 198 -15.09 8.86 -14.47
C ARG A 198 -13.61 9.12 -14.54
#